data_0e10a30aaa8a1baf00ea98bd30ed2fde
#
_entry.id   0e10a30aaa8a1baf00ea98bd30ed2fde
#
_cell.length_a   1.000
_cell.length_b   1.000
_cell.length_c   1.000
_cell.angle_alpha   90.00
_cell.angle_beta   90.00
_cell.angle_gamma   90.00
#
_symmetry.space_group_name_H-M   'P 1'
#
loop_
_entity.id
_entity.type
_entity.pdbx_description
1 polymer ?
#
loop_
_entity_poly.entity_id
_entity_poly.type
_entity_poly.pdbx_seq_one_letter_code
_entity_poly.pdbx_strand_id
1 'polypeptide(L)'
;MATADQVSKSAPIGIFDSGVGGLTVARAIIDQLPGESILYLGDTARGPYGVRPLAEVRSFALEIMDQLVAAGVKAIVIACNTASAAMLRDARERYQIPVIEVIQPAVRRAVSATRSGKVGVIGTNATIDSKAYLDAFAAAPQLKITSMACPLFVEYVEAGKTSGEEITKIAQQYLAQMKSEQVDTLVLGCTHYPLLTGVISYVMGNDVTLVSSAEETAKDLYRTLVESNLLNDGQAKVNHRFVATGDPEKFAVLARRFLGPEVVTVTNKI
;
A
#
# COMPACT_ATOMS: atom_id res chain seq x y z
N MET A 1 23.89 -14.93 -3.14
CA MET A 1 22.44 -14.77 -2.88
C MET A 1 22.08 -15.71 -1.75
N ALA A 2 21.56 -15.19 -0.64
CA ALA A 2 21.11 -16.04 0.48
C ALA A 2 19.86 -16.83 0.03
N THR A 3 19.87 -18.14 0.23
CA THR A 3 18.69 -18.98 0.04
C THR A 3 17.72 -18.74 1.19
N ALA A 4 16.43 -18.99 1.02
CA ALA A 4 15.38 -18.78 2.04
C ALA A 4 15.73 -19.45 3.39
N ASP A 5 16.48 -20.53 3.39
CA ASP A 5 16.94 -21.25 4.59
C ASP A 5 18.02 -20.50 5.41
N GLN A 6 18.56 -19.38 4.92
CA GLN A 6 19.60 -18.60 5.60
C GLN A 6 19.09 -17.28 6.19
N VAL A 7 17.82 -16.94 5.98
CA VAL A 7 17.23 -15.66 6.44
C VAL A 7 16.79 -15.80 7.90
N SER A 8 17.32 -14.94 8.77
CA SER A 8 16.95 -14.95 10.20
C SER A 8 15.49 -14.54 10.42
N LYS A 9 14.79 -15.25 11.33
CA LYS A 9 13.44 -14.88 11.81
C LYS A 9 13.41 -13.49 12.45
N SER A 10 14.52 -13.06 13.04
CA SER A 10 14.67 -11.73 13.63
C SER A 10 15.00 -10.61 12.63
N ALA A 11 15.26 -10.96 11.37
CA ALA A 11 15.48 -9.96 10.32
C ALA A 11 14.23 -9.10 10.10
N PRO A 12 14.35 -7.80 9.75
CA PRO A 12 13.22 -6.94 9.58
C PRO A 12 12.41 -7.29 8.32
N ILE A 13 11.14 -6.90 8.32
CA ILE A 13 10.30 -6.86 7.13
C ILE A 13 10.62 -5.57 6.39
N GLY A 14 11.03 -5.66 5.12
CA GLY A 14 11.22 -4.51 4.24
C GLY A 14 9.88 -4.03 3.71
N ILE A 15 9.56 -2.76 3.90
CA ILE A 15 8.34 -2.14 3.36
C ILE A 15 8.77 -0.96 2.51
N PHE A 16 8.31 -0.88 1.25
CA PHE A 16 8.58 0.29 0.46
C PHE A 16 7.33 0.92 -0.16
N ASP A 17 7.42 2.23 -0.35
CA ASP A 17 6.41 3.06 -1.02
C ASP A 17 7.09 4.19 -1.78
N SER A 18 6.36 4.85 -2.68
CA SER A 18 6.82 6.05 -3.39
C SER A 18 7.03 7.28 -2.50
N GLY A 19 6.58 7.23 -1.25
CA GLY A 19 6.66 8.33 -0.31
C GLY A 19 6.25 7.96 1.11
N VAL A 20 5.30 8.71 1.66
CA VAL A 20 4.80 8.55 3.04
C VAL A 20 3.54 7.70 3.14
N GLY A 21 2.80 7.54 2.03
CA GLY A 21 1.48 6.89 2.03
C GLY A 21 1.53 5.45 2.53
N GLY A 22 2.57 4.70 2.15
CA GLY A 22 2.77 3.31 2.58
C GLY A 22 2.91 3.12 4.09
N LEU A 23 3.05 4.19 4.86
CA LEU A 23 3.01 4.13 6.32
C LEU A 23 1.63 3.70 6.85
N THR A 24 0.56 3.81 6.08
CA THR A 24 -0.74 3.18 6.40
C THR A 24 -0.64 1.66 6.41
N VAL A 25 0.12 1.08 5.47
CA VAL A 25 0.41 -0.35 5.43
C VAL A 25 1.35 -0.75 6.57
N ALA A 26 2.40 0.05 6.81
CA ALA A 26 3.32 -0.17 7.93
C ALA A 26 2.58 -0.16 9.27
N ARG A 27 1.61 0.76 9.48
CA ARG A 27 0.74 0.80 10.66
C ARG A 27 -0.01 -0.52 10.83
N ALA A 28 -0.71 -0.97 9.79
CA ALA A 28 -1.46 -2.21 9.86
C ALA A 28 -0.56 -3.43 10.17
N ILE A 29 0.68 -3.44 9.66
CA ILE A 29 1.67 -4.48 9.96
C ILE A 29 2.12 -4.41 11.42
N ILE A 30 2.47 -3.23 11.94
CA ILE A 30 2.89 -3.05 13.33
C ILE A 30 1.77 -3.48 14.29
N ASP A 31 0.52 -3.10 14.01
CA ASP A 31 -0.62 -3.40 14.85
C ASP A 31 -0.97 -4.91 14.86
N GLN A 32 -0.83 -5.60 13.72
CA GLN A 32 -1.14 -7.02 13.61
C GLN A 32 0.03 -7.95 13.95
N LEU A 33 1.25 -7.46 13.81
CA LEU A 33 2.50 -8.21 13.99
C LEU A 33 3.46 -7.47 14.93
N PRO A 34 3.07 -7.19 16.18
CA PRO A 34 3.82 -6.33 17.10
C PRO A 34 5.20 -6.90 17.48
N GLY A 35 5.45 -8.19 17.24
CA GLY A 35 6.75 -8.82 17.43
C GLY A 35 7.72 -8.63 16.25
N GLU A 36 7.31 -8.01 15.16
CA GLU A 36 8.13 -7.89 13.95
C GLU A 36 8.80 -6.52 13.86
N SER A 37 10.10 -6.52 13.51
CA SER A 37 10.82 -5.30 13.13
C SER A 37 10.52 -4.93 11.69
N ILE A 38 10.44 -3.64 11.38
CA ILE A 38 10.29 -3.15 10.01
C ILE A 38 11.47 -2.26 9.60
N LEU A 39 11.81 -2.33 8.32
CA LEU A 39 12.64 -1.38 7.61
C LEU A 39 11.78 -0.75 6.51
N TYR A 40 11.27 0.46 6.78
CA TYR A 40 10.48 1.22 5.82
C TYR A 40 11.39 2.07 4.95
N LEU A 41 11.16 2.06 3.62
CA LEU A 41 11.83 2.93 2.68
C LEU A 41 10.80 3.69 1.83
N GLY A 42 10.78 5.02 2.00
CA GLY A 42 9.98 5.94 1.18
C GLY A 42 10.84 6.59 0.09
N ASP A 43 10.48 6.34 -1.18
CA ASP A 43 11.23 6.88 -2.33
C ASP A 43 10.81 8.31 -2.68
N THR A 44 10.94 9.20 -1.70
CA THR A 44 10.50 10.60 -1.80
C THR A 44 11.30 11.45 -2.78
N ALA A 45 12.51 11.04 -3.14
CA ALA A 45 13.32 11.73 -4.17
C ALA A 45 12.68 11.59 -5.56
N ARG A 46 11.97 10.48 -5.84
CA ARG A 46 11.36 10.17 -7.14
C ARG A 46 9.83 10.14 -7.11
N GLY A 47 9.26 10.22 -5.90
CA GLY A 47 7.81 10.32 -5.70
C GLY A 47 7.21 11.63 -6.27
N PRO A 48 5.88 11.69 -6.47
CA PRO A 48 4.93 10.58 -6.42
C PRO A 48 4.96 9.70 -7.69
N TYR A 49 4.75 8.39 -7.55
CA TYR A 49 4.75 7.45 -8.68
C TYR A 49 3.46 7.49 -9.51
N GLY A 50 2.36 7.95 -8.94
CA GLY A 50 1.03 7.92 -9.57
C GLY A 50 0.87 8.74 -10.86
N VAL A 51 1.82 9.62 -11.17
CA VAL A 51 1.86 10.47 -12.37
C VAL A 51 2.96 10.05 -13.35
N ARG A 52 3.73 9.01 -13.01
CA ARG A 52 4.89 8.56 -13.82
C ARG A 52 4.52 7.41 -14.76
N PRO A 53 5.25 7.26 -15.87
CA PRO A 53 5.18 6.08 -16.72
C PRO A 53 5.49 4.81 -15.91
N LEU A 54 4.73 3.73 -16.11
CA LEU A 54 4.92 2.47 -15.38
C LEU A 54 6.32 1.86 -15.55
N ALA A 55 6.96 2.07 -16.72
CA ALA A 55 8.33 1.59 -16.95
C ALA A 55 9.36 2.26 -16.02
N GLU A 56 9.21 3.58 -15.76
CA GLU A 56 10.05 4.28 -14.77
C GLU A 56 9.78 3.77 -13.35
N VAL A 57 8.49 3.64 -12.99
CA VAL A 57 8.09 3.12 -11.69
C VAL A 57 8.68 1.74 -11.44
N ARG A 58 8.63 0.86 -12.46
CA ARG A 58 9.23 -0.47 -12.40
C ARG A 58 10.73 -0.42 -12.11
N SER A 59 11.47 0.44 -12.82
CA SER A 59 12.91 0.60 -12.61
C SER A 59 13.23 1.07 -11.19
N PHE A 60 12.54 2.11 -10.73
CA PHE A 60 12.73 2.66 -9.39
C PHE A 60 12.40 1.66 -8.29
N ALA A 61 11.28 0.94 -8.44
CA ALA A 61 10.87 -0.07 -7.47
C ALA A 61 11.87 -1.22 -7.37
N LEU A 62 12.42 -1.71 -8.48
CA LEU A 62 13.46 -2.75 -8.47
C LEU A 62 14.73 -2.27 -7.77
N GLU A 63 15.19 -1.04 -8.01
CA GLU A 63 16.33 -0.47 -7.28
C GLU A 63 16.11 -0.44 -5.77
N ILE A 64 14.93 0.00 -5.33
CA ILE A 64 14.58 0.05 -3.90
C ILE A 64 14.54 -1.34 -3.30
N MET A 65 13.94 -2.30 -4.00
CA MET A 65 13.87 -3.69 -3.51
C MET A 65 15.23 -4.33 -3.44
N ASP A 66 16.12 -4.06 -4.39
CA ASP A 66 17.53 -4.53 -4.35
C ASP A 66 18.25 -3.99 -3.08
N GLN A 67 18.01 -2.72 -2.71
CA GLN A 67 18.56 -2.13 -1.49
C GLN A 67 18.00 -2.80 -0.22
N LEU A 68 16.70 -3.09 -0.17
CA LEU A 68 16.08 -3.81 0.95
C LEU A 68 16.65 -5.23 1.08
N VAL A 69 16.81 -5.95 -0.03
CA VAL A 69 17.42 -7.29 -0.03
C VAL A 69 18.86 -7.22 0.45
N ALA A 70 19.65 -6.24 -0.02
CA ALA A 70 21.02 -6.03 0.43
C ALA A 70 21.12 -5.70 1.93
N ALA A 71 20.09 -5.03 2.48
CA ALA A 71 19.98 -4.76 3.92
C ALA A 71 19.56 -5.98 4.75
N GLY A 72 19.30 -7.13 4.14
CA GLY A 72 19.03 -8.40 4.81
C GLY A 72 17.59 -8.52 5.35
N VAL A 73 16.59 -7.94 4.68
CA VAL A 73 15.19 -8.12 5.06
C VAL A 73 14.72 -9.55 4.80
N LYS A 74 13.82 -10.08 5.64
CA LYS A 74 13.28 -11.44 5.51
C LYS A 74 12.10 -11.57 4.56
N ALA A 75 11.40 -10.49 4.30
CA ALA A 75 10.29 -10.39 3.37
C ALA A 75 10.19 -8.95 2.86
N ILE A 76 9.58 -8.75 1.71
CA ILE A 76 9.32 -7.42 1.14
C ILE A 76 7.81 -7.21 1.01
N VAL A 77 7.35 -6.02 1.44
CA VAL A 77 5.99 -5.53 1.21
C VAL A 77 6.05 -4.35 0.25
N ILE A 78 5.45 -4.50 -0.92
CA ILE A 78 5.24 -3.43 -1.89
C ILE A 78 3.97 -2.68 -1.47
N ALA A 79 4.12 -1.63 -0.64
CA ALA A 79 2.99 -0.88 -0.11
C ALA A 79 2.33 0.02 -1.15
N CYS A 80 3.10 0.52 -2.13
CA CYS A 80 2.61 1.38 -3.19
C CYS A 80 1.76 0.61 -4.22
N ASN A 81 0.50 1.01 -4.41
CA ASN A 81 -0.38 0.41 -5.44
C ASN A 81 0.17 0.60 -6.84
N THR A 82 0.71 1.78 -7.16
CA THR A 82 1.32 2.06 -8.46
C THR A 82 2.54 1.19 -8.72
N ALA A 83 3.39 0.98 -7.72
CA ALA A 83 4.54 0.08 -7.83
C ALA A 83 4.10 -1.39 -7.94
N SER A 84 3.10 -1.81 -7.16
CA SER A 84 2.52 -3.16 -7.26
C SER A 84 2.01 -3.42 -8.68
N ALA A 85 1.30 -2.47 -9.27
CA ALA A 85 0.80 -2.57 -10.64
C ALA A 85 1.92 -2.67 -11.70
N ALA A 86 3.06 -2.01 -11.44
CA ALA A 86 4.16 -1.93 -12.40
C ALA A 86 5.07 -3.16 -12.40
N MET A 87 5.19 -3.92 -11.27
CA MET A 87 6.34 -4.81 -11.13
C MET A 87 6.12 -6.12 -10.35
N LEU A 88 4.90 -6.43 -9.92
CA LEU A 88 4.67 -7.61 -9.08
C LEU A 88 5.23 -8.92 -9.65
N ARG A 89 5.03 -9.15 -10.96
CA ARG A 89 5.52 -10.35 -11.63
C ARG A 89 7.04 -10.43 -11.57
N ASP A 90 7.72 -9.34 -11.93
CA ASP A 90 9.18 -9.27 -11.93
C ASP A 90 9.77 -9.50 -10.54
N ALA A 91 9.12 -8.94 -9.49
CA ALA A 91 9.56 -9.10 -8.13
C ALA A 91 9.56 -10.57 -7.68
N ARG A 92 8.50 -11.30 -7.99
CA ARG A 92 8.37 -12.72 -7.63
C ARG A 92 9.39 -13.62 -8.35
N GLU A 93 9.75 -13.26 -9.57
CA GLU A 93 10.78 -13.99 -10.35
C GLU A 93 12.21 -13.65 -9.90
N ARG A 94 12.45 -12.41 -9.42
CA ARG A 94 13.78 -11.91 -9.09
C ARG A 94 14.26 -12.29 -7.71
N TYR A 95 13.38 -12.31 -6.70
CA TYR A 95 13.75 -12.45 -5.30
C TYR A 95 13.38 -13.81 -4.73
N GLN A 96 14.29 -14.38 -3.92
CA GLN A 96 14.10 -15.67 -3.24
C GLN A 96 13.34 -15.54 -1.91
N ILE A 97 13.26 -14.32 -1.35
CA ILE A 97 12.46 -14.01 -0.16
C ILE A 97 11.02 -13.72 -0.54
N PRO A 98 10.06 -13.93 0.37
CA PRO A 98 8.66 -13.61 0.11
C PRO A 98 8.45 -12.15 -0.31
N VAL A 99 7.65 -11.94 -1.36
CA VAL A 99 7.22 -10.61 -1.82
C VAL A 99 5.70 -10.54 -1.78
N ILE A 100 5.20 -9.63 -0.97
CA ILE A 100 3.78 -9.35 -0.76
C ILE A 100 3.47 -7.98 -1.36
N GLU A 101 2.31 -7.84 -1.98
CA GLU A 101 1.85 -6.58 -2.57
C GLU A 101 0.40 -6.29 -2.15
N VAL A 102 -0.09 -5.10 -2.49
CA VAL A 102 -1.34 -4.58 -1.92
C VAL A 102 -2.59 -4.81 -2.78
N ILE A 103 -2.46 -5.21 -4.07
CA ILE A 103 -3.60 -5.34 -4.99
C ILE A 103 -4.37 -6.63 -4.75
N GLN A 104 -3.70 -7.79 -4.78
CA GLN A 104 -4.34 -9.09 -4.64
C GLN A 104 -5.09 -9.27 -3.31
N PRO A 105 -4.51 -8.88 -2.14
CA PRO A 105 -5.24 -8.92 -0.88
C PRO A 105 -6.51 -8.08 -0.89
N ALA A 106 -6.45 -6.85 -1.43
CA ALA A 106 -7.62 -5.98 -1.54
C ALA A 106 -8.70 -6.56 -2.46
N VAL A 107 -8.31 -7.14 -3.59
CA VAL A 107 -9.25 -7.81 -4.52
C VAL A 107 -9.94 -8.98 -3.85
N ARG A 108 -9.22 -9.88 -3.16
CA ARG A 108 -9.84 -10.99 -2.42
C ARG A 108 -10.85 -10.50 -1.40
N ARG A 109 -10.50 -9.44 -0.66
CA ARG A 109 -11.43 -8.84 0.31
C ARG A 109 -12.66 -8.26 -0.37
N ALA A 110 -12.50 -7.54 -1.48
CA ALA A 110 -13.62 -6.94 -2.21
C ALA A 110 -14.57 -8.02 -2.77
N VAL A 111 -14.03 -9.10 -3.33
CA VAL A 111 -14.81 -10.26 -3.81
C VAL A 111 -15.64 -10.86 -2.67
N SER A 112 -15.09 -10.97 -1.47
CA SER A 112 -15.81 -11.53 -0.32
C SER A 112 -16.78 -10.55 0.34
N ALA A 113 -16.62 -9.24 0.14
CA ALA A 113 -17.40 -8.21 0.79
C ALA A 113 -18.64 -7.78 -0.03
N THR A 114 -18.55 -7.83 -1.36
CA THR A 114 -19.65 -7.37 -2.21
C THR A 114 -20.88 -8.26 -2.09
N ARG A 115 -22.04 -7.63 -2.04
CA ARG A 115 -23.34 -8.27 -1.96
C ARG A 115 -24.08 -8.25 -3.32
N SER A 116 -23.84 -7.17 -4.08
CA SER A 116 -24.51 -6.95 -5.38
C SER A 116 -23.65 -7.37 -6.58
N GLY A 117 -22.38 -7.68 -6.35
CA GLY A 117 -21.42 -7.93 -7.43
C GLY A 117 -20.92 -6.64 -8.11
N LYS A 118 -21.23 -5.45 -7.57
CA LYS A 118 -20.83 -4.16 -8.14
C LYS A 118 -19.72 -3.55 -7.27
N VAL A 119 -18.50 -3.61 -7.77
CA VAL A 119 -17.29 -3.18 -7.05
C VAL A 119 -16.67 -1.96 -7.73
N GLY A 120 -16.37 -0.95 -6.93
CA GLY A 120 -15.59 0.22 -7.34
C GLY A 120 -14.13 0.07 -6.99
N VAL A 121 -13.26 0.64 -7.81
CA VAL A 121 -11.83 0.80 -7.53
C VAL A 121 -11.45 2.25 -7.76
N ILE A 122 -10.92 2.91 -6.74
CA ILE A 122 -10.31 4.24 -6.90
C ILE A 122 -8.80 4.16 -6.72
N GLY A 123 -8.04 4.92 -7.51
CA GLY A 123 -6.58 4.87 -7.50
C GLY A 123 -5.95 6.11 -8.11
N THR A 124 -4.63 6.10 -8.25
CA THR A 124 -3.90 7.09 -9.05
C THR A 124 -4.11 6.85 -10.55
N ASN A 125 -3.77 7.83 -11.39
CA ASN A 125 -3.83 7.65 -12.85
C ASN A 125 -3.06 6.39 -13.28
N ALA A 126 -1.79 6.27 -12.91
CA ALA A 126 -0.96 5.13 -13.30
C ALA A 126 -1.52 3.78 -12.81
N THR A 127 -2.11 3.73 -11.60
CA THR A 127 -2.75 2.50 -11.08
C THR A 127 -3.97 2.11 -11.91
N ILE A 128 -4.83 3.05 -12.25
CA ILE A 128 -6.05 2.78 -13.03
C ILE A 128 -5.71 2.45 -14.48
N ASP A 129 -4.82 3.21 -15.10
CA ASP A 129 -4.40 3.02 -16.50
C ASP A 129 -3.67 1.69 -16.71
N SER A 130 -2.99 1.17 -15.68
CA SER A 130 -2.32 -0.14 -15.70
C SER A 130 -3.26 -1.31 -15.89
N LYS A 131 -4.55 -1.15 -15.53
CA LYS A 131 -5.57 -2.21 -15.46
C LYS A 131 -5.25 -3.36 -14.47
N ALA A 132 -4.22 -3.24 -13.63
CA ALA A 132 -3.77 -4.30 -12.73
C ALA A 132 -4.89 -4.78 -11.77
N TYR A 133 -5.76 -3.88 -11.31
CA TYR A 133 -6.95 -4.28 -10.56
C TYR A 133 -7.95 -5.08 -11.40
N LEU A 134 -8.21 -4.67 -12.64
CA LEU A 134 -9.11 -5.41 -13.55
C LEU A 134 -8.57 -6.81 -13.84
N ASP A 135 -7.27 -6.92 -14.08
CA ASP A 135 -6.61 -8.21 -14.29
C ASP A 135 -6.71 -9.09 -13.03
N ALA A 136 -6.54 -8.50 -11.85
CA ALA A 136 -6.70 -9.23 -10.59
C ALA A 136 -8.15 -9.69 -10.35
N PHE A 137 -9.16 -8.92 -10.78
CA PHE A 137 -10.57 -9.31 -10.73
C PHE A 137 -10.98 -10.29 -11.82
N ALA A 138 -10.15 -10.58 -12.83
CA ALA A 138 -10.47 -11.51 -13.91
C ALA A 138 -10.82 -12.93 -13.40
N ALA A 139 -10.35 -13.32 -12.22
CA ALA A 139 -10.73 -14.56 -11.55
C ALA A 139 -12.19 -14.57 -11.01
N ALA A 140 -12.89 -13.42 -11.01
CA ALA A 140 -14.27 -13.28 -10.57
C ALA A 140 -15.13 -12.59 -11.65
N PRO A 141 -15.34 -13.23 -12.82
CA PRO A 141 -15.94 -12.61 -14.00
C PRO A 141 -17.41 -12.21 -13.82
N GLN A 142 -18.07 -12.70 -12.76
CA GLN A 142 -19.45 -12.32 -12.41
C GLN A 142 -19.55 -10.91 -11.82
N LEU A 143 -18.43 -10.30 -11.44
CA LEU A 143 -18.43 -8.96 -10.84
C LEU A 143 -18.38 -7.87 -11.90
N LYS A 144 -19.13 -6.79 -11.66
CA LYS A 144 -19.04 -5.56 -12.44
C LYS A 144 -18.07 -4.60 -11.74
N ILE A 145 -16.94 -4.33 -12.39
CA ILE A 145 -15.88 -3.46 -11.84
C ILE A 145 -15.97 -2.07 -12.49
N THR A 146 -16.05 -1.04 -11.66
CA THR A 146 -16.00 0.37 -12.07
C THR A 146 -14.74 1.00 -11.50
N SER A 147 -13.88 1.56 -12.35
CA SER A 147 -12.60 2.15 -11.93
C SER A 147 -12.57 3.65 -12.16
N MET A 148 -11.97 4.43 -11.22
CA MET A 148 -11.85 5.88 -11.32
C MET A 148 -10.51 6.36 -10.78
N ALA A 149 -9.82 7.19 -11.56
CA ALA A 149 -8.63 7.88 -11.09
C ALA A 149 -8.99 9.10 -10.25
N CYS A 150 -8.37 9.23 -9.06
CA CYS A 150 -8.63 10.30 -8.10
C CYS A 150 -7.32 11.01 -7.68
N PRO A 151 -6.55 11.60 -8.63
CA PRO A 151 -5.19 12.08 -8.36
C PRO A 151 -5.14 13.15 -7.27
N LEU A 152 -6.08 14.09 -7.19
CA LEU A 152 -6.09 15.15 -6.18
C LEU A 152 -6.18 14.64 -4.75
N PHE A 153 -6.69 13.44 -4.51
CA PHE A 153 -6.74 12.89 -3.16
C PHE A 153 -5.36 12.76 -2.51
N VAL A 154 -4.32 12.44 -3.30
CA VAL A 154 -2.93 12.38 -2.80
C VAL A 154 -2.48 13.76 -2.33
N GLU A 155 -2.65 14.79 -3.16
CA GLU A 155 -2.24 16.17 -2.87
C GLU A 155 -2.93 16.71 -1.61
N TYR A 156 -4.24 16.47 -1.48
CA TYR A 156 -5.02 16.91 -0.32
C TYR A 156 -4.58 16.22 0.97
N VAL A 157 -4.31 14.91 0.92
CA VAL A 157 -3.82 14.17 2.08
C VAL A 157 -2.44 14.67 2.51
N GLU A 158 -1.51 14.86 1.58
CA GLU A 158 -0.17 15.38 1.89
C GLU A 158 -0.21 16.81 2.41
N ALA A 159 -1.14 17.64 1.92
CA ALA A 159 -1.40 18.98 2.46
C ALA A 159 -2.09 18.95 3.84
N GLY A 160 -2.53 17.78 4.34
CA GLY A 160 -3.26 17.63 5.60
C GLY A 160 -4.73 18.05 5.53
N LYS A 161 -5.27 18.21 4.33
CA LYS A 161 -6.67 18.59 4.07
C LYS A 161 -7.55 17.34 3.89
N THR A 162 -7.76 16.60 4.97
CA THR A 162 -8.50 15.33 4.96
C THR A 162 -9.99 15.47 5.29
N SER A 163 -10.47 16.70 5.52
CA SER A 163 -11.87 17.02 5.83
C SER A 163 -12.22 18.43 5.34
N GLY A 164 -13.50 18.76 5.37
CA GLY A 164 -14.01 20.07 4.99
C GLY A 164 -14.69 20.09 3.61
N GLU A 165 -15.25 21.25 3.26
CA GLU A 165 -16.12 21.42 2.08
C GLU A 165 -15.38 21.14 0.76
N GLU A 166 -14.14 21.61 0.64
CA GLU A 166 -13.35 21.53 -0.59
C GLU A 166 -13.08 20.06 -1.00
N ILE A 167 -12.52 19.26 -0.08
CA ILE A 167 -12.25 17.85 -0.36
C ILE A 167 -13.54 17.04 -0.52
N THR A 168 -14.63 17.44 0.15
CA THR A 168 -15.94 16.80 -0.01
C THR A 168 -16.50 17.02 -1.41
N LYS A 169 -16.40 18.23 -1.97
CA LYS A 169 -16.81 18.52 -3.35
C LYS A 169 -16.00 17.71 -4.37
N ILE A 170 -14.70 17.60 -4.18
CA ILE A 170 -13.82 16.79 -5.04
C ILE A 170 -14.21 15.31 -4.95
N ALA A 171 -14.47 14.81 -3.75
CA ALA A 171 -14.92 13.43 -3.56
C ALA A 171 -16.27 13.17 -4.23
N GLN A 172 -17.24 14.11 -4.14
CA GLN A 172 -18.52 14.01 -4.84
C GLN A 172 -18.35 13.91 -6.36
N GLN A 173 -17.44 14.70 -6.94
CA GLN A 173 -17.17 14.65 -8.39
C GLN A 173 -16.55 13.31 -8.80
N TYR A 174 -15.51 12.85 -8.11
CA TYR A 174 -14.83 11.60 -8.42
C TYR A 174 -15.73 10.37 -8.22
N LEU A 175 -16.52 10.37 -7.16
CA LEU A 175 -17.34 9.22 -6.78
C LEU A 175 -18.73 9.21 -7.41
N ALA A 176 -19.09 10.23 -8.21
CA ALA A 176 -20.40 10.32 -8.87
C ALA A 176 -20.74 9.09 -9.70
N GLN A 177 -19.76 8.58 -10.48
CA GLN A 177 -19.93 7.37 -11.27
C GLN A 177 -20.14 6.13 -10.39
N MET A 178 -19.39 6.00 -9.29
CA MET A 178 -19.55 4.89 -8.34
C MET A 178 -20.96 4.83 -7.77
N LYS A 179 -21.53 6.00 -7.45
CA LYS A 179 -22.91 6.12 -6.96
C LYS A 179 -23.93 5.76 -8.04
N SER A 180 -23.77 6.27 -9.26
CA SER A 180 -24.70 5.98 -10.37
C SER A 180 -24.72 4.51 -10.74
N GLU A 181 -23.58 3.81 -10.64
CA GLU A 181 -23.45 2.38 -10.85
C GLU A 181 -23.92 1.54 -9.65
N GLN A 182 -24.28 2.19 -8.54
CA GLN A 182 -24.71 1.53 -7.29
C GLN A 182 -23.66 0.56 -6.75
N VAL A 183 -22.40 0.96 -6.73
CA VAL A 183 -21.30 0.22 -6.13
C VAL A 183 -21.58 -0.01 -4.64
N ASP A 184 -21.49 -1.24 -4.16
CA ASP A 184 -21.67 -1.59 -2.75
C ASP A 184 -20.35 -1.87 -2.02
N THR A 185 -19.26 -1.99 -2.77
CA THR A 185 -17.92 -2.22 -2.23
C THR A 185 -16.92 -1.36 -3.00
N LEU A 186 -16.14 -0.55 -2.29
CA LEU A 186 -15.19 0.38 -2.87
C LEU A 186 -13.77 0.09 -2.38
N VAL A 187 -12.89 -0.29 -3.30
CA VAL A 187 -11.46 -0.52 -3.02
C VAL A 187 -10.71 0.80 -3.05
N LEU A 188 -10.00 1.09 -1.95
CA LEU A 188 -9.10 2.22 -1.82
C LEU A 188 -7.72 1.83 -2.38
N GLY A 189 -7.55 1.95 -3.70
CA GLY A 189 -6.36 1.52 -4.45
C GLY A 189 -5.22 2.53 -4.43
N CYS A 190 -5.04 3.22 -3.31
CA CYS A 190 -3.91 4.10 -3.03
C CYS A 190 -3.68 4.17 -1.52
N THR A 191 -2.43 4.16 -1.10
CA THR A 191 -2.00 4.20 0.31
C THR A 191 -2.40 5.48 1.05
N HIS A 192 -2.69 6.57 0.34
CA HIS A 192 -3.16 7.84 0.91
C HIS A 192 -4.66 7.82 1.26
N TYR A 193 -5.46 7.06 0.51
CA TYR A 193 -6.93 7.15 0.59
C TYR A 193 -7.55 6.68 1.90
N PRO A 194 -6.93 5.79 2.71
CA PRO A 194 -7.42 5.50 4.05
C PRO A 194 -7.59 6.72 4.96
N LEU A 195 -6.77 7.78 4.75
CA LEU A 195 -6.91 9.04 5.50
C LEU A 195 -8.12 9.89 5.07
N LEU A 196 -8.75 9.56 3.94
CA LEU A 196 -10.00 10.18 3.45
C LEU A 196 -11.24 9.32 3.71
N THR A 197 -11.12 8.23 4.48
CA THR A 197 -12.23 7.29 4.75
C THR A 197 -13.50 8.00 5.21
N GLY A 198 -13.39 9.00 6.09
CA GLY A 198 -14.55 9.77 6.57
C GLY A 198 -15.26 10.53 5.45
N VAL A 199 -14.53 11.21 4.56
CA VAL A 199 -15.10 11.95 3.41
C VAL A 199 -15.67 10.97 2.38
N ILE A 200 -14.96 9.89 2.08
CA ILE A 200 -15.39 8.88 1.12
C ILE A 200 -16.68 8.20 1.62
N SER A 201 -16.73 7.79 2.89
CA SER A 201 -17.94 7.20 3.50
C SER A 201 -19.11 8.17 3.49
N TYR A 202 -18.87 9.44 3.82
CA TYR A 202 -19.93 10.47 3.78
C TYR A 202 -20.51 10.62 2.38
N VAL A 203 -19.69 10.61 1.34
CA VAL A 203 -20.14 10.76 -0.06
C VAL A 203 -20.80 9.50 -0.58
N MET A 204 -20.24 8.33 -0.30
CA MET A 204 -20.75 7.05 -0.82
C MET A 204 -22.01 6.57 -0.07
N GLY A 205 -22.12 6.89 1.21
CA GLY A 205 -23.19 6.41 2.10
C GLY A 205 -22.77 5.19 2.91
N ASN A 206 -23.54 4.89 3.97
CA ASN A 206 -23.22 3.86 4.95
C ASN A 206 -23.34 2.41 4.42
N ASP A 207 -24.04 2.23 3.31
CA ASP A 207 -24.25 0.89 2.71
C ASP A 207 -23.08 0.42 1.85
N VAL A 208 -22.08 1.29 1.62
CA VAL A 208 -20.89 0.96 0.83
C VAL A 208 -19.75 0.51 1.74
N THR A 209 -19.27 -0.72 1.53
CA THR A 209 -18.11 -1.25 2.23
C THR A 209 -16.83 -0.68 1.64
N LEU A 210 -16.03 0.02 2.43
CA LEU A 210 -14.69 0.46 2.03
C LEU A 210 -13.68 -0.64 2.31
N VAL A 211 -12.87 -0.98 1.31
CA VAL A 211 -11.81 -1.98 1.41
C VAL A 211 -10.46 -1.28 1.37
N SER A 212 -9.77 -1.25 2.51
CA SER A 212 -8.38 -0.80 2.59
C SER A 212 -7.44 -1.95 2.24
N SER A 213 -6.49 -1.70 1.33
CA SER A 213 -5.46 -2.69 1.02
C SER A 213 -4.50 -2.95 2.20
N ALA A 214 -4.35 -2.00 3.11
CA ALA A 214 -3.37 -2.07 4.19
C ALA A 214 -3.61 -3.25 5.15
N GLU A 215 -4.83 -3.38 5.67
CA GLU A 215 -5.17 -4.44 6.64
C GLU A 215 -5.09 -5.83 6.02
N GLU A 216 -5.56 -5.98 4.79
CA GLU A 216 -5.55 -7.27 4.10
C GLU A 216 -4.12 -7.69 3.72
N THR A 217 -3.25 -6.72 3.39
CA THR A 217 -1.83 -6.97 3.16
C THR A 217 -1.12 -7.45 4.43
N ALA A 218 -1.42 -6.88 5.58
CA ALA A 218 -0.85 -7.33 6.86
C ALA A 218 -1.27 -8.77 7.21
N LYS A 219 -2.52 -9.15 6.92
CA LYS A 219 -3.01 -10.55 7.09
C LYS A 219 -2.28 -11.52 6.15
N ASP A 220 -2.08 -11.13 4.90
CA ASP A 220 -1.34 -11.95 3.92
C ASP A 220 0.13 -12.11 4.32
N LEU A 221 0.75 -11.03 4.78
CA LEU A 221 2.11 -11.06 5.30
C LEU A 221 2.22 -12.05 6.48
N TYR A 222 1.32 -11.97 7.47
CA TYR A 222 1.29 -12.90 8.59
C TYR A 222 1.23 -14.36 8.12
N ARG A 223 0.29 -14.67 7.21
CA ARG A 223 0.14 -16.03 6.66
C ARG A 223 1.43 -16.48 5.98
N THR A 224 2.01 -15.62 5.14
CA THR A 224 3.24 -15.91 4.42
C THR A 224 4.42 -16.16 5.37
N LEU A 225 4.58 -15.35 6.42
CA LEU A 225 5.65 -15.54 7.41
C LEU A 225 5.49 -16.86 8.19
N VAL A 226 4.25 -17.25 8.53
CA VAL A 226 3.96 -18.53 9.18
C VAL A 226 4.30 -19.70 8.25
N GLU A 227 3.79 -19.68 7.01
CA GLU A 227 4.00 -20.74 6.02
C GLU A 227 5.48 -20.92 5.64
N SER A 228 6.25 -19.81 5.61
CA SER A 228 7.69 -19.82 5.32
C SER A 228 8.55 -20.03 6.55
N ASN A 229 7.98 -20.26 7.73
CA ASN A 229 8.69 -20.38 9.01
C ASN A 229 9.61 -19.17 9.32
N LEU A 230 9.18 -17.97 8.94
CA LEU A 230 9.91 -16.69 9.10
C LEU A 230 9.33 -15.78 10.18
N LEU A 231 8.24 -16.19 10.85
CA LEU A 231 7.66 -15.40 11.94
C LEU A 231 8.68 -15.27 13.09
N ASN A 232 8.83 -14.05 13.65
CA ASN A 232 9.71 -13.81 14.78
C ASN A 232 9.22 -14.60 16.00
N ASP A 233 10.13 -15.28 16.68
CA ASP A 233 9.86 -16.08 17.88
C ASP A 233 9.80 -15.25 19.19
N GLY A 234 9.92 -13.92 19.07
CA GLY A 234 9.84 -12.99 20.20
C GLY A 234 11.12 -12.84 21.03
N GLN A 235 12.23 -13.46 20.61
CA GLN A 235 13.51 -13.36 21.32
C GLN A 235 14.26 -12.05 21.02
N ALA A 236 14.03 -11.47 19.84
CA ALA A 236 14.71 -10.25 19.43
C ALA A 236 13.90 -9.00 19.80
N LYS A 237 14.59 -7.95 20.25
CA LYS A 237 13.96 -6.65 20.50
C LYS A 237 13.47 -6.06 19.19
N VAL A 238 12.20 -5.67 19.18
CA VAL A 238 11.59 -4.99 18.02
C VAL A 238 12.24 -3.62 17.80
N ASN A 239 12.62 -3.33 16.56
CA ASN A 239 13.21 -2.07 16.14
C ASN A 239 12.67 -1.66 14.78
N HIS A 240 12.01 -0.51 14.71
CA HIS A 240 11.50 0.05 13.47
C HIS A 240 12.47 1.10 12.94
N ARG A 241 12.82 0.97 11.66
CA ARG A 241 13.70 1.92 10.96
C ARG A 241 12.94 2.54 9.80
N PHE A 242 13.11 3.86 9.62
CA PHE A 242 12.47 4.63 8.56
C PHE A 242 13.54 5.34 7.75
N VAL A 243 13.49 5.14 6.44
CA VAL A 243 14.44 5.71 5.47
C VAL A 243 13.66 6.49 4.41
N ALA A 244 14.13 7.67 4.06
CA ALA A 244 13.62 8.47 2.95
C ALA A 244 14.75 8.76 1.96
N THR A 245 14.53 8.51 0.66
CA THR A 245 15.55 8.80 -0.35
C THR A 245 15.74 10.29 -0.62
N GLY A 246 14.73 11.10 -0.29
CA GLY A 246 14.79 12.56 -0.34
C GLY A 246 15.13 13.18 1.01
N ASP A 247 14.49 14.29 1.32
CA ASP A 247 14.69 15.05 2.57
C ASP A 247 14.06 14.32 3.78
N PRO A 248 14.86 13.82 4.74
CA PRO A 248 14.33 13.05 5.86
C PRO A 248 13.52 13.91 6.86
N GLU A 249 13.78 15.21 6.96
CA GLU A 249 13.05 16.09 7.87
C GLU A 249 11.63 16.33 7.34
N LYS A 250 11.50 16.62 6.04
CA LYS A 250 10.19 16.74 5.39
C LYS A 250 9.40 15.43 5.47
N PHE A 251 10.07 14.31 5.25
CA PHE A 251 9.45 13.01 5.41
C PHE A 251 8.93 12.82 6.84
N ALA A 252 9.75 13.10 7.87
CA ALA A 252 9.37 12.90 9.27
C ALA A 252 8.13 13.71 9.66
N VAL A 253 8.00 14.95 9.16
CA VAL A 253 6.83 15.81 9.41
C VAL A 253 5.56 15.17 8.83
N LEU A 254 5.61 14.69 7.60
CA LEU A 254 4.47 14.03 6.95
C LEU A 254 4.20 12.65 7.59
N ALA A 255 5.24 11.88 7.83
CA ALA A 255 5.14 10.52 8.36
C ALA A 255 4.40 10.45 9.71
N ARG A 256 4.55 11.46 10.57
CA ARG A 256 3.82 11.55 11.84
C ARG A 256 2.30 11.64 11.66
N ARG A 257 1.81 12.13 10.53
CA ARG A 257 0.37 12.15 10.22
C ARG A 257 -0.18 10.76 9.91
N PHE A 258 0.65 9.88 9.36
CA PHE A 258 0.27 8.53 8.95
C PHE A 258 0.50 7.50 10.04
N LEU A 259 1.63 7.58 10.72
CA LEU A 259 2.08 6.56 11.68
C LEU A 259 2.14 7.05 13.13
N GLY A 260 2.10 8.37 13.35
CA GLY A 260 2.14 8.93 14.71
C GLY A 260 3.53 8.91 15.34
N PRO A 261 3.61 8.69 16.68
CA PRO A 261 4.86 8.82 17.43
C PRO A 261 5.88 7.69 17.16
N GLU A 262 5.52 6.62 16.50
CA GLU A 262 6.42 5.52 16.13
C GLU A 262 7.54 5.95 15.19
N VAL A 263 7.31 7.03 14.44
CA VAL A 263 8.36 7.64 13.60
C VAL A 263 9.25 8.52 14.49
N VAL A 264 10.23 7.89 15.14
CA VAL A 264 11.17 8.56 16.05
C VAL A 264 12.27 9.26 15.25
N THR A 265 12.91 8.53 14.35
CA THR A 265 14.04 9.01 13.55
C THR A 265 13.90 8.54 12.11
N VAL A 266 14.15 9.45 11.17
CA VAL A 266 14.23 9.13 9.74
C VAL A 266 15.65 9.39 9.27
N THR A 267 16.21 8.45 8.50
CA THR A 267 17.53 8.58 7.88
C THR A 267 17.41 8.65 6.37
N ASN A 268 18.47 9.04 5.68
CA ASN A 268 18.55 8.99 4.21
C ASN A 268 19.43 7.83 3.70
N LYS A 269 19.84 6.94 4.59
CA LYS A 269 20.65 5.75 4.26
C LYS A 269 20.10 4.53 5.01
N ILE A 270 20.03 3.41 4.31
CA ILE A 270 19.72 2.10 4.86
C ILE A 270 20.84 1.61 5.80
#